data_f466cb95d98a17a9cfde312b8c08710f
#
_entry.id   f466cb95d98a17a9cfde312b8c08710f
#
_cell.length_a   1.000
_cell.length_b   1.000
_cell.length_c   1.000
_cell.angle_alpha   90.00
_cell.angle_beta   90.00
_cell.angle_gamma   90.00
#
_symmetry.space_group_name_H-M   'P 1'
#
loop_
_entity.id
_entity.type
_entity.pdbx_description
1 polymer ?
#
loop_
_entity_poly.entity_id
_entity_poly.type
_entity_poly.pdbx_seq_one_letter_code
_entity_poly.pdbx_strand_id
1 'polypeptide(L)' 'MDQKVQKISDIMQKAELLIKEELADAPEDAILVASGLLAVTRNLYVQTLGIDGAVRMFEAVADSFVITEQFLEQIKPTIH' A
#
# COMPACT_ATOMS: atom_id res chain seq x y z
N MET A 1 4.24 -9.79 21.31
CA MET A 1 4.07 -9.15 20.00
C MET A 1 3.87 -7.66 20.17
N ASP A 2 4.50 -6.87 19.34
CA ASP A 2 4.42 -5.44 19.43
C ASP A 2 2.99 -4.96 19.13
N GLN A 3 2.45 -4.13 20.01
CA GLN A 3 1.10 -3.58 19.84
C GLN A 3 0.99 -2.73 18.57
N LYS A 4 2.09 -2.09 18.17
CA LYS A 4 2.12 -1.27 16.95
C LYS A 4 1.96 -2.14 15.72
N VAL A 5 2.62 -3.29 15.69
CA VAL A 5 2.50 -4.24 14.58
C VAL A 5 1.08 -4.78 14.49
N GLN A 6 0.48 -5.10 15.64
CA GLN A 6 -0.91 -5.56 15.68
C GLN A 6 -1.86 -4.48 15.15
N LYS A 7 -1.65 -3.24 15.55
CA LYS A 7 -2.49 -2.14 15.09
C LYS A 7 -2.38 -1.94 13.58
N ILE A 8 -1.18 -2.04 13.03
CA ILE A 8 -0.97 -1.95 11.59
C ILE A 8 -1.72 -3.08 10.88
N SER A 9 -1.62 -4.30 11.39
CA SER A 9 -2.32 -5.44 10.83
C SER A 9 -3.83 -5.24 10.81
N ASP A 10 -4.38 -4.72 11.91
CA ASP A 10 -5.81 -4.45 12.02
C ASP A 10 -6.25 -3.40 10.99
N ILE A 11 -5.44 -2.34 10.82
CA ILE A 11 -5.72 -1.30 9.83
C ILE A 11 -5.70 -1.87 8.42
N MET A 12 -4.72 -2.72 8.13
CA MET A 12 -4.63 -3.37 6.82
C MET A 12 -5.86 -4.22 6.53
N GLN A 13 -6.35 -4.97 7.51
CA GLN A 13 -7.54 -5.77 7.34
C GLN A 13 -8.77 -4.92 7.04
N LYS A 14 -8.91 -3.79 7.74
CA LYS A 14 -10.02 -2.86 7.50
C LYS A 14 -9.94 -2.27 6.10
N ALA A 15 -8.74 -1.91 5.67
CA ALA A 15 -8.53 -1.37 4.33
C ALA A 15 -8.88 -2.40 3.25
N GLU A 16 -8.46 -3.65 3.46
CA GLU A 16 -8.77 -4.73 2.53
C GLU A 16 -10.26 -4.98 2.41
N LEU A 17 -10.99 -4.91 3.53
CA LEU A 17 -12.44 -5.04 3.52
C LEU A 17 -13.10 -3.91 2.73
N LEU A 18 -12.63 -2.68 2.95
CA LEU A 18 -13.13 -1.53 2.20
C LEU A 18 -12.92 -1.71 0.70
N ILE A 19 -11.72 -2.17 0.31
CA ILE A 19 -11.40 -2.41 -1.09
C ILE A 19 -12.32 -3.47 -1.68
N LYS A 20 -12.56 -4.56 -0.97
CA LYS A 20 -13.45 -5.62 -1.44
C LYS A 20 -14.88 -5.10 -1.64
N GLU A 21 -15.37 -4.29 -0.70
CA GLU A 21 -16.70 -3.71 -0.81
C GLU A 21 -16.81 -2.79 -2.02
N GLU A 22 -15.82 -1.93 -2.23
CA GLU A 22 -15.82 -0.99 -3.34
C GLU A 22 -15.71 -1.68 -4.70
N LEU A 23 -15.02 -2.82 -4.76
CA LEU A 23 -14.79 -3.53 -6.01
C LEU A 23 -15.75 -4.67 -6.26
N ALA A 24 -16.71 -4.92 -5.34
CA ALA A 24 -17.64 -6.03 -5.49
C ALA A 24 -18.44 -5.94 -6.77
N ASP A 25 -18.93 -4.74 -7.10
CA ASP A 25 -19.76 -4.52 -8.29
C ASP A 25 -19.02 -3.90 -9.46
N ALA A 26 -17.80 -3.43 -9.21
CA ALA A 26 -17.01 -2.69 -10.21
C ALA A 26 -15.52 -3.01 -10.06
N PRO A 27 -15.10 -4.25 -10.39
CA PRO A 27 -13.69 -4.63 -10.25
C PRO A 27 -12.76 -3.81 -11.14
N GLU A 28 -13.26 -3.19 -12.19
CA GLU A 28 -12.50 -2.31 -13.07
C GLU A 28 -12.09 -0.99 -12.40
N ASP A 29 -12.68 -0.67 -11.24
CA ASP A 29 -12.39 0.56 -10.53
C ASP A 29 -11.17 0.45 -9.59
N ALA A 30 -10.41 -0.65 -9.68
CA ALA A 30 -9.28 -0.89 -8.79
C ALA A 30 -8.28 0.28 -8.75
N ILE A 31 -7.97 0.87 -9.91
CA ILE A 31 -7.04 2.00 -9.98
C ILE A 31 -7.63 3.24 -9.29
N LEU A 32 -8.93 3.46 -9.43
CA LEU A 32 -9.58 4.60 -8.79
C LEU A 32 -9.57 4.44 -7.26
N VAL A 33 -9.86 3.25 -6.78
CA VAL A 33 -9.85 2.96 -5.34
C VAL A 33 -8.43 3.14 -4.78
N ALA A 34 -7.44 2.58 -5.46
CA ALA A 34 -6.04 2.72 -5.05
C ALA A 34 -5.61 4.19 -5.02
N SER A 35 -5.99 4.95 -6.05
CA SER A 35 -5.65 6.37 -6.14
C SER A 35 -6.27 7.18 -5.01
N GLY A 36 -7.52 6.89 -4.66
CA GLY A 36 -8.20 7.55 -3.56
C GLY A 36 -7.53 7.27 -2.22
N LEU A 37 -7.21 6.01 -1.96
CA LEU A 37 -6.52 5.61 -0.73
C LEU A 37 -5.13 6.24 -0.66
N LEU A 38 -4.42 6.27 -1.78
CA LEU A 38 -3.09 6.85 -1.84
C LEU A 38 -3.14 8.36 -1.55
N ALA A 39 -4.13 9.06 -2.08
CA ALA A 39 -4.28 10.50 -1.84
C ALA A 39 -4.53 10.80 -0.36
N VAL A 40 -5.40 10.02 0.29
CA VAL A 40 -5.66 10.17 1.72
C VAL A 40 -4.39 9.87 2.53
N THR A 41 -3.68 8.83 2.17
CA THR A 41 -2.42 8.46 2.81
C THR A 41 -1.39 9.58 2.68
N ARG A 42 -1.25 10.14 1.48
CA ARG A 42 -0.35 11.25 1.22
C ARG A 42 -0.67 12.44 2.14
N ASN A 43 -1.95 12.80 2.20
CA ASN A 43 -2.37 13.94 3.01
C ASN A 43 -2.06 13.72 4.50
N LEU A 44 -2.25 12.51 4.97
CA LEU A 44 -1.95 12.18 6.37
C LEU A 44 -0.45 12.27 6.65
N TYR A 45 0.40 11.80 5.74
CA TYR A 45 1.85 11.93 5.89
C TYR A 45 2.28 13.40 5.89
N VAL A 46 1.71 14.21 5.00
CA VAL A 46 2.04 15.63 4.95
C VAL A 46 1.66 16.33 6.26
N GLN A 47 0.48 16.05 6.78
CA GLN A 47 0.02 16.64 8.03
C GLN A 47 0.88 16.21 9.23
N THR A 48 1.36 14.98 9.21
CA THR A 48 2.10 14.40 10.33
C THR A 48 3.59 14.69 10.26
N LEU A 49 4.18 14.60 9.09
CA LEU A 49 5.63 14.65 8.89
C LEU A 49 6.11 15.87 8.12
N GLY A 50 5.19 16.67 7.58
CA GLY A 50 5.55 17.74 6.64
C GLY A 50 5.82 17.19 5.25
N ILE A 51 6.05 18.10 4.30
CA ILE A 51 6.24 17.72 2.90
C ILE A 51 7.50 16.86 2.72
N ASP A 52 8.62 17.26 3.33
CA ASP A 52 9.88 16.52 3.18
C ASP A 52 9.77 15.11 3.75
N GLY A 53 9.14 14.97 4.92
CA GLY A 53 8.92 13.66 5.53
C GLY A 53 8.01 12.78 4.70
N ALA A 54 6.96 13.37 4.13
CA ALA A 54 6.04 12.63 3.27
C ALA A 54 6.76 12.12 2.02
N VAL A 55 7.57 12.97 1.39
CA VAL A 55 8.36 12.58 0.22
C VAL A 55 9.25 11.38 0.54
N ARG A 56 9.94 11.43 1.69
CA ARG A 56 10.81 10.32 2.10
C ARG A 56 10.04 9.02 2.29
N MET A 57 8.84 9.10 2.85
CA MET A 57 8.01 7.91 3.03
C MET A 57 7.61 7.31 1.69
N PHE A 58 7.20 8.15 0.74
CA PHE A 58 6.82 7.65 -0.58
C PHE A 58 8.03 7.13 -1.36
N GLU A 59 9.19 7.72 -1.19
CA GLU A 59 10.42 7.19 -1.78
C GLU A 59 10.73 5.80 -1.22
N ALA A 60 10.56 5.60 0.09
CA ALA A 60 10.78 4.30 0.71
C ALA A 60 9.81 3.25 0.16
N VAL A 61 8.55 3.62 -0.05
CA VAL A 61 7.56 2.72 -0.66
C VAL A 61 7.96 2.39 -2.09
N ALA A 62 8.35 3.40 -2.86
CA ALA A 62 8.78 3.19 -4.25
C ALA A 62 10.01 2.26 -4.30
N ASP A 63 10.97 2.47 -3.42
CA ASP A 63 12.17 1.62 -3.36
C ASP A 63 11.81 0.17 -3.01
N SER A 64 10.76 -0.03 -2.22
CA SER A 64 10.33 -1.38 -1.84
C SER A 64 9.84 -2.20 -3.03
N PHE A 65 9.39 -1.55 -4.10
CA PHE A 65 8.95 -2.27 -5.31
C PHE A 65 10.10 -3.01 -5.98
N VAL A 66 11.29 -2.43 -5.96
CA VAL A 66 12.48 -3.07 -6.53
C VAL A 66 12.77 -4.38 -5.79
N ILE A 67 12.71 -4.34 -4.46
CA ILE A 67 12.93 -5.53 -3.64
C ILE A 67 11.86 -6.58 -3.91
N THR A 68 10.61 -6.16 -4.02
CA THR A 68 9.49 -7.06 -4.31
C THR A 68 9.68 -7.74 -5.66
N GLU A 69 10.06 -6.98 -6.68
CA GLU A 69 10.32 -7.52 -8.01
C GLU A 69 11.41 -8.57 -8.00
N GLN A 70 12.53 -8.27 -7.32
CA GLN A 70 13.65 -9.19 -7.19
C GLN A 70 13.22 -10.48 -6.49
N PHE A 71 12.43 -10.36 -5.42
CA PHE A 71 11.93 -11.52 -4.69
C PHE A 71 11.04 -12.38 -5.58
N LEU A 72 10.13 -11.76 -6.33
CA LEU A 72 9.23 -12.50 -7.21
C LEU A 72 9.98 -13.22 -8.33
N GLU A 73 11.05 -12.61 -8.84
CA GLU A 73 11.88 -13.26 -9.85
C GLU A 73 12.58 -14.50 -9.31
N GLN A 74 13.01 -14.46 -8.05
CA GLN A 74 13.70 -15.58 -7.41
C GLN A 74 12.78 -16.78 -7.19
N ILE A 75 11.51 -16.52 -6.83
CA ILE A 75 10.55 -17.58 -6.55
C ILE A 75 9.76 -18.01 -7.77
N LYS A 76 9.81 -17.23 -8.82
CA LYS A 76 9.07 -17.52 -10.04
C LYS A 76 9.71 -18.72 -10.75
N PRO A 77 8.93 -19.78 -11.00
CA PRO A 77 9.49 -20.91 -11.74
C PRO A 77 9.92 -20.47 -13.12
N THR A 78 11.05 -21.01 -13.55
CA THR A 78 11.58 -20.72 -14.87
C THR A 78 10.74 -21.47 -15.88
N ILE A 79 9.75 -20.80 -16.42
CA ILE A 79 8.90 -21.38 -17.47
C ILE A 79 9.27 -20.76 -18.80
N HIS A 80 9.66 -21.60 -19.68
CA HIS A 80 10.04 -21.17 -21.02
C HIS A 80 9.33 -21.96 -22.08
#